data_10dce4c9eea28e92a58c44acec9a0134
#
_entry.id   10dce4c9eea28e92a58c44acec9a0134
#
_cell.length_a   1.000
_cell.length_b   1.000
_cell.length_c   1.000
_cell.angle_alpha   90.00
_cell.angle_beta   90.00
_cell.angle_gamma   90.00
#
_symmetry.space_group_name_H-M   'P 1'
#
loop_
_entity.id
_entity.type
_entity.pdbx_description
1 polymer ?
#
loop_
_entity_poly.entity_id
_entity_poly.type
_entity_poly.pdbx_seq_one_letter_code
_entity_poly.pdbx_strand_id
1 'polypeptide(L)'
;MASSINYNTVWSAMFEPISTFSTLRRYARQGRYAARHDLPYQVVGSDAAGVVVRVGAGVRHWRPGDHVVVSPAYVDDQDPGSHADGMMGEHLRAWGYETNFGGLAHYTVVRASQLVAKPPHLTWEEAASITLCAGTAYRMLVSDHGARIRQGDVVLVWGATGGLGAFGVQLVRNGGGIAVGVVSSDAKARILREQGCDVVIDRRDIGMGDDADSGTDAAELGRRLGRIIRAEIGEDPRVVFDYVGRATFGTSVHVVRRGGIVVTCGSSTGYQHTYDNRYLWMNLKRVIGSHIANLQEQGECIRLFNQGGLVPVLSSVFPLDQVAEAARLVQENRHVGKVGVRCLAPCDGLGVTDPVARERIGVDRITAWRRYAMAPVMTGTGQ
;
A
#
# COMPACT_ATOMS: atom_id res chain seq x y z
N MET A 1 -10.93 6.14 -14.92
CA MET A 1 -9.93 6.08 -16.00
C MET A 1 -8.94 4.93 -15.76
N ALA A 2 -8.38 4.84 -14.58
CA ALA A 2 -7.45 3.76 -14.19
C ALA A 2 -7.64 3.35 -12.72
N SER A 3 -7.16 2.14 -12.38
CA SER A 3 -7.10 1.55 -11.06
C SER A 3 -5.73 0.90 -10.84
N SER A 4 -5.51 0.23 -9.73
CA SER A 4 -4.33 -0.60 -9.51
C SER A 4 -4.62 -1.81 -8.63
N ILE A 5 -3.79 -2.83 -8.74
CA ILE A 5 -3.90 -4.04 -7.93
C ILE A 5 -3.25 -3.79 -6.57
N ASN A 6 -3.96 -4.15 -5.52
CA ASN A 6 -3.51 -4.25 -4.15
C ASN A 6 -3.67 -5.69 -3.65
N TYR A 7 -2.98 -6.05 -2.58
CA TYR A 7 -3.06 -7.42 -2.08
C TYR A 7 -4.47 -7.78 -1.55
N ASN A 8 -5.25 -6.79 -1.11
CA ASN A 8 -6.66 -6.98 -0.76
C ASN A 8 -7.54 -7.39 -1.97
N THR A 9 -7.17 -6.99 -3.19
CA THR A 9 -7.81 -7.50 -4.42
C THR A 9 -7.54 -9.00 -4.59
N VAL A 10 -6.32 -9.44 -4.29
CA VAL A 10 -5.94 -10.86 -4.29
C VAL A 10 -6.73 -11.61 -3.21
N TRP A 11 -6.79 -11.09 -1.99
CA TRP A 11 -7.60 -11.66 -0.92
C TRP A 11 -9.08 -11.80 -1.30
N SER A 12 -9.67 -10.79 -1.95
CA SER A 12 -11.06 -10.87 -2.43
C SER A 12 -11.25 -12.03 -3.40
N ALA A 13 -10.31 -12.22 -4.34
CA ALA A 13 -10.37 -13.30 -5.31
C ALA A 13 -10.15 -14.69 -4.70
N MET A 14 -9.39 -14.78 -3.62
CA MET A 14 -9.12 -16.01 -2.86
C MET A 14 -10.13 -16.29 -1.74
N PHE A 15 -11.05 -15.36 -1.48
CA PHE A 15 -11.98 -15.38 -0.32
C PHE A 15 -11.27 -15.43 1.04
N GLU A 16 -10.17 -14.71 1.16
CA GLU A 16 -9.31 -14.69 2.34
C GLU A 16 -9.41 -13.37 3.13
N PRO A 17 -9.30 -13.41 4.47
CA PRO A 17 -9.33 -14.57 5.37
C PRO A 17 -10.75 -15.16 5.49
N ILE A 18 -11.73 -14.39 5.05
CA ILE A 18 -13.15 -14.76 4.93
C ILE A 18 -13.69 -14.17 3.65
N SER A 19 -14.78 -14.72 3.14
CA SER A 19 -15.47 -14.14 1.99
C SER A 19 -16.13 -12.80 2.35
N THR A 20 -15.43 -11.68 2.13
CA THR A 20 -16.00 -10.33 2.29
C THR A 20 -17.27 -10.15 1.45
N PHE A 21 -17.28 -10.70 0.23
CA PHE A 21 -18.43 -10.73 -0.65
C PHE A 21 -19.67 -11.39 0.02
N SER A 22 -19.53 -12.60 0.57
CA SER A 22 -20.64 -13.28 1.24
C SER A 22 -21.09 -12.56 2.51
N THR A 23 -20.15 -11.98 3.25
CA THR A 23 -20.42 -11.21 4.46
C THR A 23 -21.23 -9.95 4.15
N LEU A 24 -20.83 -9.18 3.13
CA LEU A 24 -21.54 -7.97 2.71
C LEU A 24 -22.95 -8.28 2.21
N ARG A 25 -23.13 -9.33 1.41
CA ARG A 25 -24.45 -9.77 0.96
C ARG A 25 -25.35 -10.15 2.13
N ARG A 26 -24.83 -10.90 3.10
CA ARG A 26 -25.59 -11.27 4.31
C ARG A 26 -26.05 -10.03 5.08
N TYR A 27 -25.16 -9.07 5.31
CA TYR A 27 -25.51 -7.85 6.04
C TYR A 27 -26.46 -6.94 5.26
N ALA A 28 -26.36 -6.89 3.94
CA ALA A 28 -27.30 -6.15 3.11
C ALA A 28 -28.73 -6.70 3.23
N ARG A 29 -28.89 -8.03 3.24
CA ARG A 29 -30.20 -8.70 3.47
C ARG A 29 -30.75 -8.46 4.87
N GLN A 30 -29.89 -8.23 5.85
CA GLN A 30 -30.27 -7.87 7.22
C GLN A 30 -30.53 -6.36 7.40
N GLY A 31 -30.54 -5.57 6.32
CA GLY A 31 -30.74 -4.13 6.36
C GLY A 31 -29.57 -3.30 6.89
N ARG A 32 -28.39 -3.90 7.07
CA ARG A 32 -27.21 -3.20 7.61
C ARG A 32 -26.41 -2.43 6.55
N TYR A 33 -26.57 -2.78 5.27
CA TYR A 33 -25.87 -2.15 4.16
C TYR A 33 -26.82 -1.84 3.02
N ALA A 34 -26.40 -0.98 2.08
CA ALA A 34 -27.18 -0.71 0.89
C ALA A 34 -27.43 -1.98 0.07
N ALA A 35 -28.60 -2.05 -0.59
CA ALA A 35 -29.01 -3.19 -1.42
C ALA A 35 -27.97 -3.57 -2.49
N ARG A 36 -27.12 -2.61 -2.92
CA ARG A 36 -26.01 -2.86 -3.82
C ARG A 36 -25.06 -3.97 -3.35
N HIS A 37 -24.95 -4.18 -2.03
CA HIS A 37 -24.11 -5.24 -1.46
C HIS A 37 -24.76 -6.64 -1.56
N ASP A 38 -26.05 -6.75 -1.92
CA ASP A 38 -26.74 -8.01 -2.18
C ASP A 38 -26.77 -8.40 -3.67
N LEU A 39 -25.79 -7.98 -4.46
CA LEU A 39 -25.67 -8.38 -5.86
C LEU A 39 -24.95 -9.73 -5.98
N PRO A 40 -25.17 -10.49 -7.09
CA PRO A 40 -24.51 -11.78 -7.31
C PRO A 40 -23.01 -11.65 -7.71
N TYR A 41 -22.46 -10.44 -7.69
CA TYR A 41 -21.08 -10.13 -8.01
C TYR A 41 -20.55 -9.05 -7.08
N GLN A 42 -19.22 -8.91 -7.01
CA GLN A 42 -18.52 -7.82 -6.31
C GLN A 42 -17.61 -7.09 -7.28
N VAL A 43 -17.68 -5.76 -7.29
CA VAL A 43 -16.73 -4.89 -7.99
C VAL A 43 -15.62 -4.51 -7.00
N VAL A 44 -14.44 -5.04 -7.23
CA VAL A 44 -13.26 -4.86 -6.37
C VAL A 44 -12.33 -3.74 -6.86
N GLY A 45 -11.24 -3.50 -6.14
CA GLY A 45 -10.21 -2.51 -6.46
C GLY A 45 -10.28 -1.30 -5.52
N SER A 46 -9.23 -1.12 -4.72
CA SER A 46 -9.18 -0.10 -3.65
C SER A 46 -8.37 1.13 -4.02
N ASP A 47 -8.00 1.26 -5.28
CA ASP A 47 -7.36 2.45 -5.87
C ASP A 47 -8.15 2.87 -7.11
N ALA A 48 -8.29 4.17 -7.33
CA ALA A 48 -8.78 4.70 -8.60
C ALA A 48 -8.34 6.14 -8.84
N ALA A 49 -8.16 6.46 -10.13
CA ALA A 49 -8.07 7.82 -10.65
C ALA A 49 -9.05 7.99 -11.81
N GLY A 50 -9.77 9.08 -11.82
CA GLY A 50 -10.80 9.29 -12.83
C GLY A 50 -11.37 10.69 -12.89
N VAL A 51 -12.42 10.81 -13.67
CA VAL A 51 -13.16 12.06 -13.87
C VAL A 51 -14.53 11.92 -13.20
N VAL A 52 -14.92 12.93 -12.44
CA VAL A 52 -16.28 13.01 -11.89
C VAL A 52 -17.26 13.17 -13.04
N VAL A 53 -18.19 12.24 -13.20
CA VAL A 53 -19.20 12.30 -14.28
C VAL A 53 -20.57 12.77 -13.78
N ARG A 54 -20.88 12.56 -12.52
CA ARG A 54 -22.12 13.00 -11.87
C ARG A 54 -21.90 13.12 -10.36
N VAL A 55 -22.59 14.07 -9.74
CA VAL A 55 -22.60 14.29 -8.29
C VAL A 55 -24.02 14.20 -7.73
N GLY A 56 -24.15 13.80 -6.47
CA GLY A 56 -25.40 13.87 -5.73
C GLY A 56 -25.78 15.31 -5.38
N ALA A 57 -27.07 15.55 -5.09
CA ALA A 57 -27.60 16.90 -4.84
C ALA A 57 -26.94 17.62 -3.65
N GLY A 58 -26.40 16.90 -2.66
CA GLY A 58 -25.73 17.47 -1.49
C GLY A 58 -24.24 17.75 -1.69
N VAL A 59 -23.64 17.37 -2.81
CA VAL A 59 -22.20 17.55 -3.06
C VAL A 59 -21.92 18.98 -3.49
N ARG A 60 -21.00 19.65 -2.78
CA ARG A 60 -20.69 21.08 -2.99
C ARG A 60 -19.30 21.32 -3.59
N HIS A 61 -18.33 20.46 -3.29
CA HIS A 61 -16.93 20.68 -3.64
C HIS A 61 -16.50 20.05 -4.97
N TRP A 62 -17.28 19.09 -5.47
CA TRP A 62 -16.96 18.37 -6.70
C TRP A 62 -17.99 18.65 -7.78
N ARG A 63 -17.53 18.69 -9.03
CA ARG A 63 -18.34 18.92 -10.21
C ARG A 63 -17.99 17.91 -11.31
N PRO A 64 -18.92 17.60 -12.22
CA PRO A 64 -18.59 16.88 -13.45
C PRO A 64 -17.41 17.55 -14.18
N GLY A 65 -16.45 16.75 -14.60
CA GLY A 65 -15.19 17.20 -15.20
C GLY A 65 -13.99 17.25 -14.25
N ASP A 66 -14.18 17.24 -12.93
CA ASP A 66 -13.06 17.28 -11.98
C ASP A 66 -12.24 15.98 -12.06
N HIS A 67 -10.92 16.13 -12.06
CA HIS A 67 -9.95 15.03 -12.03
C HIS A 67 -9.62 14.67 -10.59
N VAL A 68 -9.87 13.42 -10.22
CA VAL A 68 -9.78 12.96 -8.84
C VAL A 68 -9.03 11.65 -8.68
N VAL A 69 -8.50 11.43 -7.48
CA VAL A 69 -8.11 10.13 -6.95
C VAL A 69 -9.01 9.76 -5.78
N VAL A 70 -9.21 8.47 -5.56
CA VAL A 70 -10.12 7.96 -4.53
C VAL A 70 -9.32 7.47 -3.33
N SER A 71 -9.60 8.03 -2.14
CA SER A 71 -9.15 7.44 -0.87
C SER A 71 -9.87 6.12 -0.63
N PRO A 72 -9.16 5.07 -0.22
CA PRO A 72 -9.79 3.79 0.11
C PRO A 72 -10.58 3.80 1.43
N ALA A 73 -10.51 4.86 2.23
CA ALA A 73 -11.25 4.98 3.47
C ALA A 73 -12.72 5.35 3.20
N TYR A 74 -13.61 4.35 3.22
CA TYR A 74 -15.05 4.55 3.16
C TYR A 74 -15.58 4.76 4.57
N VAL A 75 -15.71 6.03 4.96
CA VAL A 75 -16.10 6.46 6.31
C VAL A 75 -17.48 7.09 6.27
N ASP A 76 -18.27 6.92 7.32
CA ASP A 76 -19.47 7.70 7.53
C ASP A 76 -19.08 9.05 8.15
N ASP A 77 -19.15 10.12 7.36
CA ASP A 77 -18.83 11.49 7.76
C ASP A 77 -19.90 12.12 8.70
N GLN A 78 -21.02 11.46 8.86
CA GLN A 78 -22.08 11.83 9.83
C GLN A 78 -21.95 11.08 11.16
N ASP A 79 -21.05 10.11 11.28
CA ASP A 79 -20.77 9.42 12.53
C ASP A 79 -19.88 10.31 13.44
N PRO A 80 -20.38 10.78 14.60
CA PRO A 80 -19.59 11.60 15.53
C PRO A 80 -18.30 10.91 15.98
N GLY A 81 -18.29 9.57 16.06
CA GLY A 81 -17.11 8.78 16.42
C GLY A 81 -15.97 8.87 15.40
N SER A 82 -16.27 9.30 14.17
CA SER A 82 -15.28 9.45 13.09
C SER A 82 -14.64 10.84 13.00
N HIS A 83 -15.10 11.83 13.79
CA HIS A 83 -14.69 13.22 13.60
C HIS A 83 -13.21 13.48 13.97
N ALA A 84 -12.70 12.84 15.03
CA ALA A 84 -11.29 13.01 15.43
C ALA A 84 -10.34 12.20 14.53
N ASP A 85 -10.74 10.99 14.18
CA ASP A 85 -10.04 10.11 13.22
C ASP A 85 -11.08 9.25 12.52
N GLY A 86 -11.29 9.46 11.23
CA GLY A 86 -12.24 8.69 10.43
C GLY A 86 -12.01 7.17 10.48
N MET A 87 -10.80 6.75 10.81
CA MET A 87 -10.45 5.34 10.95
C MET A 87 -11.03 4.69 12.23
N MET A 88 -11.55 5.49 13.16
CA MET A 88 -12.21 5.02 14.39
C MET A 88 -13.74 4.89 14.23
N GLY A 89 -14.29 5.30 13.09
CA GLY A 89 -15.73 5.20 12.81
C GLY A 89 -16.21 3.75 12.79
N GLU A 90 -17.35 3.46 13.41
CA GLU A 90 -17.94 2.11 13.50
C GLU A 90 -18.19 1.52 12.09
N HIS A 91 -18.55 2.37 11.15
CA HIS A 91 -18.88 1.98 9.77
C HIS A 91 -17.74 2.15 8.78
N LEU A 92 -16.50 2.29 9.27
CA LEU A 92 -15.33 2.25 8.38
C LEU A 92 -15.30 0.97 7.55
N ARG A 93 -15.04 1.12 6.25
CA ARG A 93 -14.82 0.01 5.31
C ARG A 93 -13.65 0.36 4.39
N ALA A 94 -12.89 -0.64 4.00
CA ALA A 94 -11.93 -0.53 2.92
C ALA A 94 -12.70 -0.55 1.58
N TRP A 95 -12.76 0.61 0.93
CA TRP A 95 -13.45 0.76 -0.35
C TRP A 95 -12.86 -0.19 -1.41
N GLY A 96 -13.75 -0.86 -2.15
CA GLY A 96 -13.35 -1.82 -3.18
C GLY A 96 -12.82 -3.16 -2.65
N TYR A 97 -12.82 -3.34 -1.32
CA TYR A 97 -12.56 -4.61 -0.65
C TYR A 97 -13.76 -5.00 0.23
N GLU A 98 -14.16 -4.12 1.14
CA GLU A 98 -15.31 -4.30 2.04
C GLU A 98 -16.56 -3.54 1.55
N THR A 99 -16.59 -3.17 0.29
CA THR A 99 -17.75 -2.58 -0.40
C THR A 99 -17.97 -3.27 -1.73
N ASN A 100 -19.18 -3.23 -2.26
CA ASN A 100 -19.48 -3.73 -3.61
C ASN A 100 -19.49 -2.57 -4.63
N PHE A 101 -18.51 -1.71 -4.57
CA PHE A 101 -18.16 -0.72 -5.56
C PHE A 101 -16.67 -0.39 -5.41
N GLY A 102 -15.89 -0.72 -6.43
CA GLY A 102 -14.45 -0.56 -6.44
C GLY A 102 -13.95 0.08 -7.73
N GLY A 103 -12.64 0.22 -7.83
CA GLY A 103 -11.96 0.93 -8.91
C GLY A 103 -11.72 0.11 -10.17
N LEU A 104 -11.78 -1.23 -10.11
CA LEU A 104 -11.60 -2.12 -11.27
C LEU A 104 -12.90 -2.18 -12.09
N ALA A 105 -13.31 -1.03 -12.63
CA ALA A 105 -14.51 -0.84 -13.41
C ALA A 105 -14.41 0.42 -14.28
N HIS A 106 -15.25 0.52 -15.30
CA HIS A 106 -15.36 1.75 -16.09
C HIS A 106 -15.93 2.91 -15.27
N TYR A 107 -16.89 2.62 -14.39
CA TYR A 107 -17.56 3.58 -13.51
C TYR A 107 -17.67 3.01 -12.11
N THR A 108 -17.57 3.89 -11.13
CA THR A 108 -17.74 3.53 -9.71
C THR A 108 -18.50 4.61 -8.97
N VAL A 109 -18.97 4.28 -7.77
CA VAL A 109 -19.63 5.21 -6.84
C VAL A 109 -18.75 5.34 -5.60
N VAL A 110 -18.54 6.58 -5.18
CA VAL A 110 -17.74 6.92 -4.00
C VAL A 110 -18.45 7.99 -3.18
N ARG A 111 -18.14 8.11 -1.91
CA ARG A 111 -18.54 9.27 -1.12
C ARG A 111 -17.75 10.50 -1.58
N ALA A 112 -18.36 11.67 -1.55
CA ALA A 112 -17.68 12.92 -1.91
C ALA A 112 -16.45 13.18 -1.02
N SER A 113 -16.51 12.76 0.24
CA SER A 113 -15.41 12.86 1.22
C SER A 113 -14.20 11.97 0.88
N GLN A 114 -14.37 10.92 0.08
CA GLN A 114 -13.23 10.06 -0.34
C GLN A 114 -12.38 10.69 -1.45
N LEU A 115 -12.85 11.75 -2.08
CA LEU A 115 -12.18 12.33 -3.24
C LEU A 115 -11.07 13.30 -2.82
N VAL A 116 -9.94 13.20 -3.49
CA VAL A 116 -8.85 14.18 -3.45
C VAL A 116 -8.54 14.57 -4.90
N ALA A 117 -8.18 15.84 -5.13
CA ALA A 117 -7.77 16.29 -6.45
C ALA A 117 -6.58 15.45 -6.95
N LYS A 118 -6.69 14.95 -8.18
CA LYS A 118 -5.59 14.20 -8.81
C LYS A 118 -4.36 15.10 -8.97
N PRO A 119 -3.15 14.66 -8.61
CA PRO A 119 -1.94 15.40 -8.92
C PRO A 119 -1.88 15.72 -10.42
N PRO A 120 -1.79 17.02 -10.81
CA PRO A 120 -1.97 17.41 -12.21
C PRO A 120 -0.83 16.96 -13.13
N HIS A 121 0.33 16.67 -12.58
CA HIS A 121 1.52 16.21 -13.27
C HIS A 121 1.56 14.68 -13.51
N LEU A 122 0.64 13.91 -12.90
CA LEU A 122 0.58 12.46 -13.04
C LEU A 122 -0.40 12.03 -14.13
N THR A 123 -0.08 10.95 -14.81
CA THR A 123 -1.01 10.24 -15.70
C THR A 123 -2.13 9.56 -14.90
N TRP A 124 -3.13 8.98 -15.57
CA TRP A 124 -4.22 8.28 -14.87
C TRP A 124 -3.73 7.06 -14.10
N GLU A 125 -2.90 6.24 -14.74
CA GLU A 125 -2.36 5.02 -14.15
C GLU A 125 -1.35 5.31 -13.02
N GLU A 126 -0.53 6.36 -13.14
CA GLU A 126 0.36 6.81 -12.08
C GLU A 126 -0.46 7.28 -10.86
N ALA A 127 -1.46 8.12 -11.09
CA ALA A 127 -2.33 8.64 -10.05
C ALA A 127 -3.21 7.54 -9.39
N ALA A 128 -3.61 6.53 -10.16
CA ALA A 128 -4.36 5.38 -9.63
C ALA A 128 -3.49 4.41 -8.80
N SER A 129 -2.19 4.59 -8.76
CA SER A 129 -1.27 3.68 -8.06
C SER A 129 -0.83 4.16 -6.68
N ILE A 130 -1.31 5.33 -6.22
CA ILE A 130 -0.71 6.00 -5.06
C ILE A 130 -1.59 5.97 -3.80
N THR A 131 -2.93 5.96 -3.91
CA THR A 131 -3.79 6.30 -2.77
C THR A 131 -3.74 5.28 -1.65
N LEU A 132 -3.93 3.99 -1.91
CA LEU A 132 -3.94 2.99 -0.85
C LEU A 132 -2.55 2.79 -0.24
N CYS A 133 -1.56 2.48 -1.06
CA CYS A 133 -0.24 2.12 -0.53
C CYS A 133 0.50 3.32 0.06
N ALA A 134 0.51 4.48 -0.60
CA ALA A 134 1.23 5.64 -0.07
C ALA A 134 0.51 6.24 1.14
N GLY A 135 -0.83 6.33 1.12
CA GLY A 135 -1.60 6.78 2.29
C GLY A 135 -1.42 5.86 3.50
N THR A 136 -1.47 4.55 3.29
CA THR A 136 -1.21 3.57 4.37
C THR A 136 0.21 3.71 4.93
N ALA A 137 1.22 3.81 4.07
CA ALA A 137 2.60 4.00 4.51
C ALA A 137 2.77 5.34 5.27
N TYR A 138 2.09 6.40 4.81
CA TYR A 138 2.09 7.69 5.49
C TYR A 138 1.53 7.56 6.92
N ARG A 139 0.34 6.95 7.08
CA ARG A 139 -0.25 6.71 8.40
C ARG A 139 0.64 5.86 9.29
N MET A 140 1.24 4.79 8.76
CA MET A 140 2.11 3.91 9.54
C MET A 140 3.37 4.61 10.04
N LEU A 141 3.98 5.47 9.24
CA LEU A 141 5.32 6.02 9.50
C LEU A 141 5.30 7.47 10.00
N VAL A 142 4.49 8.32 9.40
CA VAL A 142 4.58 9.79 9.57
C VAL A 142 3.52 10.31 10.55
N SER A 143 2.28 9.84 10.41
CA SER A 143 1.13 10.29 11.18
C SER A 143 1.30 10.10 12.68
N ASP A 144 0.59 10.94 13.46
CA ASP A 144 0.46 10.80 14.91
C ASP A 144 -0.19 9.48 15.35
N HIS A 145 -0.94 8.85 14.45
CA HIS A 145 -1.56 7.54 14.66
C HIS A 145 -0.61 6.36 14.38
N GLY A 146 0.62 6.62 13.91
CA GLY A 146 1.62 5.62 13.55
C GLY A 146 2.89 5.70 14.38
N ALA A 147 4.03 5.38 13.74
CA ALA A 147 5.34 5.33 14.39
C ALA A 147 5.97 6.70 14.63
N ARG A 148 5.48 7.77 13.97
CA ARG A 148 6.00 9.14 14.09
C ARG A 148 7.50 9.19 13.90
N ILE A 149 7.96 8.78 12.72
CA ILE A 149 9.39 8.80 12.37
C ILE A 149 9.96 10.23 12.46
N ARG A 150 11.23 10.31 12.83
CA ARG A 150 11.98 11.55 12.98
C ARG A 150 13.26 11.50 12.18
N GLN A 151 13.87 12.65 11.96
CA GLN A 151 15.20 12.72 11.36
C GLN A 151 16.19 11.84 12.14
N GLY A 152 17.01 11.09 11.41
CA GLY A 152 17.99 10.17 11.97
C GLY A 152 17.44 8.82 12.43
N ASP A 153 16.12 8.60 12.45
CA ASP A 153 15.56 7.31 12.82
C ASP A 153 15.96 6.22 11.81
N VAL A 154 16.48 5.10 12.31
CA VAL A 154 16.68 3.89 11.51
C VAL A 154 15.36 3.14 11.40
N VAL A 155 14.90 2.89 10.18
CA VAL A 155 13.63 2.22 9.89
C VAL A 155 13.85 0.99 9.02
N LEU A 156 13.55 -0.18 9.58
CA LEU A 156 13.56 -1.45 8.85
C LEU A 156 12.23 -1.61 8.09
N VAL A 157 12.31 -1.86 6.79
CA VAL A 157 11.16 -2.02 5.89
C VAL A 157 11.18 -3.43 5.30
N TRP A 158 10.28 -4.29 5.72
CA TRP A 158 10.09 -5.59 5.09
C TRP A 158 9.41 -5.46 3.73
N GLY A 159 9.80 -6.31 2.77
CA GLY A 159 9.23 -6.28 1.42
C GLY A 159 9.43 -4.95 0.70
N ALA A 160 10.58 -4.33 0.86
CA ALA A 160 10.86 -2.94 0.52
C ALA A 160 10.68 -2.58 -0.98
N THR A 161 10.61 -3.56 -1.89
CA THR A 161 10.31 -3.33 -3.33
C THR A 161 8.84 -3.53 -3.69
N GLY A 162 7.98 -3.95 -2.77
CA GLY A 162 6.53 -3.99 -2.99
C GLY A 162 5.91 -2.59 -2.96
N GLY A 163 4.66 -2.45 -3.43
CA GLY A 163 4.02 -1.13 -3.50
C GLY A 163 4.04 -0.36 -2.18
N LEU A 164 3.68 -1.02 -1.08
CA LEU A 164 3.66 -0.40 0.25
C LEU A 164 5.08 -0.12 0.77
N GLY A 165 5.99 -1.11 0.68
CA GLY A 165 7.35 -0.98 1.16
C GLY A 165 8.16 0.09 0.42
N ALA A 166 7.98 0.21 -0.90
CA ALA A 166 8.66 1.20 -1.72
C ALA A 166 8.23 2.65 -1.36
N PHE A 167 6.96 2.87 -1.04
CA PHE A 167 6.52 4.16 -0.46
C PHE A 167 7.05 4.36 0.95
N GLY A 168 7.13 3.29 1.76
CA GLY A 168 7.76 3.35 3.08
C GLY A 168 9.20 3.84 3.01
N VAL A 169 10.02 3.29 2.11
CA VAL A 169 11.41 3.74 1.88
C VAL A 169 11.46 5.21 1.48
N GLN A 170 10.61 5.66 0.53
CA GLN A 170 10.57 7.07 0.12
C GLN A 170 10.19 7.99 1.29
N LEU A 171 9.19 7.63 2.10
CA LEU A 171 8.76 8.44 3.25
C LEU A 171 9.84 8.54 4.32
N VAL A 172 10.54 7.45 4.62
CA VAL A 172 11.65 7.45 5.58
C VAL A 172 12.74 8.42 5.14
N ARG A 173 13.21 8.29 3.89
CA ARG A 173 14.27 9.15 3.35
C ARG A 173 13.83 10.62 3.22
N ASN A 174 12.61 10.85 2.78
CA ASN A 174 12.04 12.20 2.68
C ASN A 174 11.94 12.90 4.05
N GLY A 175 11.69 12.12 5.12
CA GLY A 175 11.70 12.60 6.51
C GLY A 175 13.09 12.71 7.15
N GLY A 176 14.17 12.42 6.39
CA GLY A 176 15.55 12.45 6.91
C GLY A 176 15.91 11.25 7.80
N GLY A 177 15.16 10.16 7.72
CA GLY A 177 15.49 8.88 8.35
C GLY A 177 16.40 8.03 7.46
N ILE A 178 16.91 6.93 8.01
CA ILE A 178 17.76 5.93 7.36
C ILE A 178 16.91 4.70 7.05
N ALA A 179 16.74 4.38 5.77
CA ALA A 179 15.93 3.25 5.33
C ALA A 179 16.78 1.97 5.22
N VAL A 180 16.37 0.93 5.93
CA VAL A 180 16.91 -0.43 5.80
C VAL A 180 15.86 -1.30 5.11
N GLY A 181 16.07 -1.59 3.84
CA GLY A 181 15.13 -2.36 3.04
C GLY A 181 15.47 -3.85 2.99
N VAL A 182 14.52 -4.73 3.36
CA VAL A 182 14.67 -6.17 3.19
C VAL A 182 13.93 -6.62 1.94
N VAL A 183 14.63 -7.39 1.12
CA VAL A 183 14.14 -7.92 -0.17
C VAL A 183 14.32 -9.44 -0.26
N SER A 184 13.80 -10.05 -1.34
CA SER A 184 13.80 -11.51 -1.51
C SER A 184 14.69 -12.01 -2.66
N SER A 185 15.46 -11.12 -3.30
CA SER A 185 16.36 -11.51 -4.40
C SER A 185 17.34 -10.41 -4.75
N ASP A 186 18.46 -10.80 -5.37
CA ASP A 186 19.48 -9.85 -5.89
C ASP A 186 18.91 -8.85 -6.90
N ALA A 187 17.96 -9.29 -7.74
CA ALA A 187 17.30 -8.39 -8.68
C ALA A 187 16.53 -7.28 -7.95
N LYS A 188 15.76 -7.63 -6.92
CA LYS A 188 15.03 -6.67 -6.06
C LYS A 188 16.01 -5.80 -5.26
N ALA A 189 17.15 -6.34 -4.82
CA ALA A 189 18.18 -5.56 -4.12
C ALA A 189 18.78 -4.49 -5.02
N ARG A 190 19.09 -4.81 -6.28
CA ARG A 190 19.58 -3.82 -7.27
C ARG A 190 18.58 -2.69 -7.47
N ILE A 191 17.30 -3.03 -7.69
CA ILE A 191 16.23 -2.04 -7.86
C ILE A 191 16.20 -1.08 -6.66
N LEU A 192 16.24 -1.61 -5.45
CA LEU A 192 16.11 -0.80 -4.25
C LEU A 192 17.31 0.13 -4.03
N ARG A 193 18.55 -0.34 -4.37
CA ARG A 193 19.74 0.51 -4.36
C ARG A 193 19.68 1.62 -5.42
N GLU A 194 19.21 1.30 -6.62
CA GLU A 194 19.00 2.30 -7.69
C GLU A 194 17.94 3.34 -7.30
N GLN A 195 16.95 2.95 -6.48
CA GLN A 195 15.96 3.88 -5.90
C GLN A 195 16.50 4.62 -4.67
N GLY A 196 17.77 4.40 -4.32
CA GLY A 196 18.49 5.14 -3.31
C GLY A 196 18.18 4.71 -1.87
N CYS A 197 17.77 3.46 -1.62
CA CYS A 197 17.68 2.94 -0.26
C CYS A 197 19.07 2.85 0.37
N ASP A 198 19.20 3.33 1.61
CA ASP A 198 20.49 3.49 2.27
C ASP A 198 21.18 2.15 2.54
N VAL A 199 20.45 1.18 3.09
CA VAL A 199 20.92 -0.18 3.36
C VAL A 199 19.94 -1.20 2.78
N VAL A 200 20.44 -2.16 2.02
CA VAL A 200 19.63 -3.21 1.38
C VAL A 200 20.14 -4.58 1.77
N ILE A 201 19.27 -5.37 2.39
CA ILE A 201 19.55 -6.72 2.88
C ILE A 201 18.71 -7.72 2.10
N ASP A 202 19.33 -8.74 1.53
CA ASP A 202 18.58 -9.89 1.03
C ASP A 202 18.21 -10.79 2.21
N ARG A 203 16.95 -11.22 2.30
CA ARG A 203 16.48 -12.11 3.38
C ARG A 203 17.27 -13.43 3.45
N ARG A 204 17.88 -13.85 2.33
CA ARG A 204 18.74 -15.04 2.29
C ARG A 204 20.02 -14.87 3.09
N ASP A 205 20.54 -13.64 3.20
CA ASP A 205 21.76 -13.33 3.98
C ASP A 205 21.57 -13.57 5.47
N ILE A 206 20.33 -13.53 5.96
CA ILE A 206 19.98 -13.87 7.34
C ILE A 206 19.51 -15.33 7.49
N GLY A 207 19.47 -16.09 6.41
CA GLY A 207 19.01 -17.49 6.41
C GLY A 207 17.47 -17.64 6.37
N MET A 208 16.75 -16.62 5.95
CA MET A 208 15.28 -16.70 5.74
C MET A 208 14.99 -17.24 4.35
N GLY A 209 14.47 -18.47 4.27
CA GLY A 209 14.05 -19.14 3.03
C GLY A 209 12.75 -18.59 2.44
N ASP A 210 12.27 -19.26 1.38
CA ASP A 210 11.01 -18.91 0.73
C ASP A 210 9.79 -19.39 1.52
N ASP A 211 9.92 -20.47 2.28
CA ASP A 211 8.85 -20.99 3.13
C ASP A 211 8.76 -20.20 4.45
N ALA A 212 7.57 -19.66 4.70
CA ALA A 212 7.28 -18.95 5.95
C ALA A 212 7.43 -19.83 7.21
N ASP A 213 7.40 -21.15 7.04
CA ASP A 213 7.51 -22.16 8.09
C ASP A 213 8.88 -22.90 8.10
N SER A 214 9.95 -22.27 7.63
CA SER A 214 11.29 -22.88 7.54
C SER A 214 11.91 -23.33 8.89
N GLY A 215 11.15 -23.26 9.98
CA GLY A 215 11.59 -23.74 11.30
C GLY A 215 12.71 -22.91 11.94
N THR A 216 13.20 -21.87 11.29
CA THR A 216 14.25 -21.03 11.85
C THR A 216 13.68 -20.14 12.96
N ASP A 217 14.31 -20.16 14.13
CA ASP A 217 13.92 -19.34 15.27
C ASP A 217 13.95 -17.84 14.91
N ALA A 218 12.84 -17.16 15.14
CA ALA A 218 12.68 -15.73 14.89
C ALA A 218 13.75 -14.89 15.64
N ALA A 219 14.17 -15.31 16.82
CA ALA A 219 15.23 -14.65 17.57
C ALA A 219 16.60 -14.82 16.91
N GLU A 220 16.87 -15.99 16.31
CA GLU A 220 18.12 -16.20 15.56
C GLU A 220 18.15 -15.35 14.29
N LEU A 221 17.05 -15.31 13.52
CA LEU A 221 16.93 -14.41 12.38
C LEU A 221 17.12 -12.95 12.81
N GLY A 222 16.51 -12.55 13.93
CA GLY A 222 16.64 -11.20 14.47
C GLY A 222 18.07 -10.88 14.92
N ARG A 223 18.81 -11.84 15.51
CA ARG A 223 20.25 -11.65 15.85
C ARG A 223 21.10 -11.43 14.61
N ARG A 224 20.89 -12.24 13.55
CA ARG A 224 21.61 -12.10 12.28
C ARG A 224 21.31 -10.77 11.60
N LEU A 225 20.04 -10.43 11.48
CA LEU A 225 19.58 -9.17 10.90
C LEU A 225 20.13 -7.95 11.67
N GLY A 226 20.01 -7.95 13.01
CA GLY A 226 20.53 -6.88 13.85
C GLY A 226 22.06 -6.73 13.76
N ARG A 227 22.80 -7.84 13.58
CA ARG A 227 24.26 -7.78 13.37
C ARG A 227 24.62 -7.05 12.09
N ILE A 228 23.91 -7.35 10.98
CA ILE A 228 24.13 -6.68 9.69
C ILE A 228 23.79 -5.19 9.82
N ILE A 229 22.63 -4.85 10.39
CA ILE A 229 22.21 -3.44 10.54
C ILE A 229 23.20 -2.66 11.40
N ARG A 230 23.65 -3.20 12.54
CA ARG A 230 24.64 -2.53 13.38
C ARG A 230 26.02 -2.41 12.73
N ALA A 231 26.41 -3.35 11.88
CA ALA A 231 27.65 -3.23 11.13
C ALA A 231 27.62 -2.08 10.11
N GLU A 232 26.48 -1.84 9.49
CA GLU A 232 26.30 -0.80 8.47
C GLU A 232 25.99 0.59 9.07
N ILE A 233 25.23 0.64 10.18
CA ILE A 233 24.65 1.89 10.70
C ILE A 233 25.12 2.21 12.11
N GLY A 234 25.52 1.21 12.91
CA GLY A 234 25.95 1.36 14.30
C GLY A 234 24.86 1.14 15.35
N GLU A 235 23.57 1.07 14.96
CA GLU A 235 22.46 0.89 15.90
C GLU A 235 21.36 -0.03 15.34
N ASP A 236 20.48 -0.51 16.23
CA ASP A 236 19.28 -1.26 15.87
C ASP A 236 18.14 -0.32 15.41
N PRO A 237 17.21 -0.80 14.57
CA PRO A 237 16.13 0.03 14.05
C PRO A 237 15.19 0.53 15.17
N ARG A 238 14.88 1.83 15.14
CA ARG A 238 13.85 2.41 16.01
C ARG A 238 12.45 1.99 15.60
N VAL A 239 12.23 1.83 14.31
CA VAL A 239 10.92 1.44 13.75
C VAL A 239 11.11 0.24 12.84
N VAL A 240 10.21 -0.73 12.94
CA VAL A 240 10.05 -1.80 11.95
C VAL A 240 8.69 -1.64 11.28
N PHE A 241 8.72 -1.48 9.97
CA PHE A 241 7.57 -1.41 9.09
C PHE A 241 7.28 -2.81 8.56
N ASP A 242 6.28 -3.48 9.14
CA ASP A 242 5.97 -4.87 8.86
C ASP A 242 4.52 -5.04 8.38
N TYR A 243 4.36 -5.42 7.13
CA TYR A 243 3.08 -5.80 6.53
C TYR A 243 3.12 -7.23 5.94
N VAL A 244 4.24 -7.90 6.13
CA VAL A 244 4.45 -9.28 5.68
C VAL A 244 3.77 -10.25 6.66
N GLY A 245 3.93 -10.04 7.95
CA GLY A 245 3.15 -10.75 8.96
C GLY A 245 3.83 -11.98 9.52
N ARG A 246 3.18 -13.17 9.44
CA ARG A 246 3.61 -14.39 10.14
C ARG A 246 5.10 -14.70 9.96
N ALA A 247 5.63 -14.58 8.76
CA ALA A 247 7.01 -14.92 8.44
C ALA A 247 8.05 -13.96 9.07
N THR A 248 7.67 -12.72 9.37
CA THR A 248 8.62 -11.67 9.77
C THR A 248 8.38 -11.09 11.15
N PHE A 249 7.17 -11.20 11.67
CA PHE A 249 6.75 -10.45 12.86
C PHE A 249 7.54 -10.80 14.12
N GLY A 250 7.85 -12.08 14.35
CA GLY A 250 8.70 -12.50 15.47
C GLY A 250 10.11 -11.90 15.39
N THR A 251 10.70 -11.90 14.20
CA THR A 251 11.98 -11.26 13.90
C THR A 251 11.92 -9.75 14.09
N SER A 252 10.82 -9.11 13.68
CA SER A 252 10.56 -7.67 13.87
C SER A 252 10.53 -7.28 15.34
N VAL A 253 9.81 -8.05 16.17
CA VAL A 253 9.78 -7.83 17.62
C VAL A 253 11.16 -8.03 18.25
N HIS A 254 11.95 -8.97 17.75
CA HIS A 254 13.31 -9.20 18.27
C HIS A 254 14.25 -8.04 17.91
N VAL A 255 14.34 -7.65 16.64
CA VAL A 255 15.37 -6.75 16.11
C VAL A 255 15.14 -5.28 16.45
N VAL A 256 13.88 -4.85 16.62
CA VAL A 256 13.59 -3.45 16.97
C VAL A 256 14.24 -3.09 18.30
N ARG A 257 14.87 -1.91 18.37
CA ARG A 257 15.62 -1.49 19.58
C ARG A 257 14.73 -1.34 20.82
N ARG A 258 15.35 -1.21 21.98
CA ARG A 258 14.65 -0.87 23.22
C ARG A 258 13.84 0.42 23.05
N GLY A 259 12.57 0.40 23.47
CA GLY A 259 11.63 1.52 23.31
C GLY A 259 11.16 1.76 21.87
N GLY A 260 11.56 0.90 20.93
CA GLY A 260 11.19 1.01 19.53
C GLY A 260 9.78 0.52 19.23
N ILE A 261 9.40 0.58 17.95
CA ILE A 261 8.02 0.36 17.47
C ILE A 261 8.04 -0.63 16.31
N VAL A 262 7.19 -1.66 16.38
CA VAL A 262 6.76 -2.43 15.21
C VAL A 262 5.41 -1.89 14.78
N VAL A 263 5.30 -1.33 13.57
CA VAL A 263 4.04 -0.86 13.02
C VAL A 263 3.58 -1.80 11.90
N THR A 264 2.32 -2.23 11.95
CA THR A 264 1.76 -3.22 11.02
C THR A 264 0.38 -2.82 10.50
N CYS A 265 0.07 -3.18 9.25
CA CYS A 265 -1.22 -2.90 8.62
C CYS A 265 -1.78 -4.07 7.80
N GLY A 266 -1.11 -5.19 7.80
CA GLY A 266 -1.50 -6.36 7.00
C GLY A 266 -0.66 -7.57 7.33
N SER A 267 -0.90 -8.68 6.62
CA SER A 267 -0.26 -9.97 6.89
C SER A 267 -0.30 -10.85 5.63
N SER A 268 0.53 -10.55 4.64
CA SER A 268 0.52 -11.29 3.38
C SER A 268 0.99 -12.75 3.49
N THR A 269 1.65 -13.12 4.60
CA THR A 269 2.11 -14.49 4.87
C THR A 269 1.32 -15.21 5.98
N GLY A 270 0.25 -14.61 6.47
CA GLY A 270 -0.63 -15.20 7.49
C GLY A 270 -0.88 -14.27 8.67
N TYR A 271 -2.05 -14.44 9.29
CA TYR A 271 -2.63 -13.49 10.26
C TYR A 271 -2.25 -13.77 11.71
N GLN A 272 -1.77 -14.98 12.01
CA GLN A 272 -1.37 -15.34 13.38
C GLN A 272 0.14 -15.19 13.50
N HIS A 273 0.57 -14.40 14.48
CA HIS A 273 1.97 -14.08 14.71
C HIS A 273 2.45 -14.68 16.02
N THR A 274 3.62 -15.31 15.98
CA THR A 274 4.28 -15.88 17.16
C THR A 274 5.57 -15.13 17.43
N TYR A 275 5.78 -14.72 18.69
CA TYR A 275 7.02 -14.11 19.16
C TYR A 275 7.23 -14.36 20.65
N ASP A 276 8.49 -14.30 21.09
CA ASP A 276 8.81 -14.37 22.51
C ASP A 276 8.51 -13.02 23.18
N ASN A 277 7.48 -13.01 24.02
CA ASN A 277 6.99 -11.79 24.67
C ASN A 277 8.04 -11.11 25.58
N ARG A 278 9.05 -11.85 26.04
CA ARG A 278 10.15 -11.26 26.83
C ARG A 278 10.88 -10.16 26.06
N TYR A 279 11.07 -10.33 24.75
CA TYR A 279 11.67 -9.29 23.91
C TYR A 279 10.80 -8.04 23.77
N LEU A 280 9.48 -8.15 23.89
CA LEU A 280 8.55 -7.02 23.84
C LEU A 280 8.56 -6.25 25.16
N TRP A 281 8.12 -6.90 26.27
CA TRP A 281 7.85 -6.18 27.51
C TRP A 281 9.12 -5.78 28.28
N MET A 282 10.16 -6.63 28.35
CA MET A 282 11.41 -6.27 29.02
C MET A 282 12.16 -5.12 28.33
N ASN A 283 11.94 -4.94 27.04
CA ASN A 283 12.59 -3.87 26.26
C ASN A 283 11.64 -2.69 25.98
N LEU A 284 10.48 -2.64 26.63
CA LEU A 284 9.52 -1.52 26.52
C LEU A 284 9.16 -1.20 25.06
N LYS A 285 9.13 -2.21 24.18
CA LYS A 285 8.79 -2.07 22.76
C LYS A 285 7.29 -1.91 22.61
N ARG A 286 6.86 -1.36 21.48
CA ARG A 286 5.44 -1.15 21.15
C ARG A 286 5.10 -1.85 19.84
N VAL A 287 3.89 -2.38 19.77
CA VAL A 287 3.27 -2.84 18.51
C VAL A 287 2.08 -1.93 18.24
N ILE A 288 2.05 -1.34 17.04
CA ILE A 288 0.97 -0.45 16.62
C ILE A 288 0.29 -1.06 15.40
N GLY A 289 -1.02 -1.30 15.51
CA GLY A 289 -1.87 -1.62 14.37
C GLY A 289 -2.20 -0.34 13.58
N SER A 290 -2.20 -0.43 12.26
CA SER A 290 -2.58 0.64 11.36
C SER A 290 -3.47 0.10 10.26
N HIS A 291 -4.38 0.93 9.74
CA HIS A 291 -5.30 0.53 8.68
C HIS A 291 -5.55 1.70 7.75
N ILE A 292 -5.21 1.57 6.46
CA ILE A 292 -5.31 2.61 5.44
C ILE A 292 -4.80 3.99 5.94
N ALA A 293 -5.44 5.09 5.50
CA ALA A 293 -5.18 6.44 5.97
C ALA A 293 -6.52 7.17 6.10
N ASN A 294 -6.66 8.06 7.06
CA ASN A 294 -7.83 8.95 7.11
C ASN A 294 -7.73 10.02 6.00
N LEU A 295 -8.79 10.83 5.84
CA LEU A 295 -8.87 11.78 4.73
C LEU A 295 -7.85 12.91 4.85
N GLN A 296 -7.51 13.34 6.06
CA GLN A 296 -6.47 14.34 6.30
C GLN A 296 -5.10 13.79 5.91
N GLU A 297 -4.75 12.62 6.41
CA GLU A 297 -3.49 11.92 6.09
C GLU A 297 -3.36 11.67 4.59
N GLN A 298 -4.47 11.30 3.93
CA GLN A 298 -4.50 11.12 2.48
C GLN A 298 -4.22 12.43 1.74
N GLY A 299 -4.82 13.55 2.19
CA GLY A 299 -4.58 14.88 1.63
C GLY A 299 -3.12 15.32 1.79
N GLU A 300 -2.54 15.10 2.96
CA GLU A 300 -1.14 15.40 3.25
C GLU A 300 -0.19 14.54 2.40
N CYS A 301 -0.50 13.27 2.24
CA CYS A 301 0.25 12.37 1.36
C CYS A 301 0.21 12.85 -0.11
N ILE A 302 -0.97 13.22 -0.63
CA ILE A 302 -1.12 13.78 -1.99
C ILE A 302 -0.36 15.09 -2.15
N ARG A 303 -0.29 15.92 -1.12
CA ARG A 303 0.52 17.15 -1.14
C ARG A 303 2.02 16.84 -1.35
N LEU A 304 2.53 15.74 -0.78
CA LEU A 304 3.92 15.31 -1.03
C LEU A 304 4.15 14.93 -2.49
N PHE A 305 3.20 14.29 -3.16
CA PHE A 305 3.28 14.05 -4.60
C PHE A 305 3.30 15.35 -5.40
N ASN A 306 2.43 16.32 -5.07
CA ASN A 306 2.38 17.62 -5.74
C ASN A 306 3.69 18.43 -5.58
N GLN A 307 4.42 18.20 -4.50
CA GLN A 307 5.72 18.83 -4.23
C GLN A 307 6.91 18.05 -4.83
N GLY A 308 6.68 16.83 -5.33
CA GLY A 308 7.74 15.93 -5.79
C GLY A 308 8.52 15.26 -4.64
N GLY A 309 8.05 15.35 -3.40
CA GLY A 309 8.61 14.61 -2.26
C GLY A 309 8.38 13.10 -2.38
N LEU A 310 7.26 12.71 -2.95
CA LEU A 310 6.97 11.33 -3.35
C LEU A 310 6.77 11.23 -4.85
N VAL A 311 7.12 10.08 -5.42
CA VAL A 311 6.85 9.73 -6.81
C VAL A 311 6.16 8.36 -6.90
N PRO A 312 5.34 8.11 -7.94
CA PRO A 312 4.71 6.82 -8.13
C PRO A 312 5.73 5.68 -8.23
N VAL A 313 5.36 4.53 -7.70
CA VAL A 313 6.17 3.30 -7.79
C VAL A 313 5.55 2.31 -8.80
N LEU A 314 4.93 2.84 -9.85
CA LEU A 314 4.22 2.08 -10.87
C LEU A 314 5.20 1.41 -11.84
N SER A 315 5.21 0.07 -11.88
CA SER A 315 6.08 -0.69 -12.78
C SER A 315 5.36 -1.15 -14.05
N SER A 316 4.18 -1.74 -13.93
CA SER A 316 3.47 -2.35 -15.05
C SER A 316 2.03 -1.84 -15.13
N VAL A 317 1.44 -1.83 -16.33
CA VAL A 317 0.03 -1.51 -16.56
C VAL A 317 -0.58 -2.55 -17.46
N PHE A 318 -1.76 -3.01 -17.10
CA PHE A 318 -2.57 -3.97 -17.83
C PHE A 318 -3.88 -3.33 -18.27
N PRO A 319 -4.48 -3.73 -19.40
CA PRO A 319 -5.85 -3.38 -19.70
C PRO A 319 -6.82 -4.13 -18.76
N LEU A 320 -8.06 -3.64 -18.62
CA LEU A 320 -9.03 -4.21 -17.67
C LEU A 320 -9.38 -5.68 -17.94
N ASP A 321 -9.40 -6.08 -19.18
CA ASP A 321 -9.66 -7.48 -19.61
C ASP A 321 -8.53 -8.45 -19.20
N GLN A 322 -7.34 -7.94 -18.86
CA GLN A 322 -6.20 -8.69 -18.33
C GLN A 322 -6.02 -8.53 -16.80
N VAL A 323 -7.05 -8.11 -16.10
CA VAL A 323 -6.99 -7.89 -14.64
C VAL A 323 -6.61 -9.15 -13.87
N ALA A 324 -6.96 -10.33 -14.36
CA ALA A 324 -6.61 -11.60 -13.74
C ALA A 324 -5.10 -11.87 -13.76
N GLU A 325 -4.43 -11.57 -14.87
CA GLU A 325 -2.97 -11.66 -15.00
C GLU A 325 -2.27 -10.65 -14.09
N ALA A 326 -2.79 -9.42 -14.04
CA ALA A 326 -2.29 -8.40 -13.15
C ALA A 326 -2.39 -8.82 -11.67
N ALA A 327 -3.51 -9.41 -11.27
CA ALA A 327 -3.72 -9.91 -9.91
C ALA A 327 -2.82 -11.12 -9.59
N ARG A 328 -2.67 -12.05 -10.53
CA ARG A 328 -1.79 -13.22 -10.39
C ARG A 328 -0.32 -12.81 -10.21
N LEU A 329 0.14 -11.82 -10.97
CA LEU A 329 1.51 -11.28 -10.82
C LEU A 329 1.77 -10.78 -9.39
N VAL A 330 0.77 -10.15 -8.76
CA VAL A 330 0.83 -9.70 -7.37
C VAL A 330 0.76 -10.86 -6.39
N GLN A 331 -0.15 -11.82 -6.62
CA GLN A 331 -0.32 -13.02 -5.80
C GLN A 331 0.98 -13.85 -5.71
N GLU A 332 1.65 -14.04 -6.84
CA GLU A 332 2.88 -14.81 -6.95
C GLU A 332 4.13 -14.02 -6.47
N ASN A 333 3.96 -12.80 -5.94
CA ASN A 333 5.05 -11.91 -5.50
C ASN A 333 6.14 -11.68 -6.58
N ARG A 334 5.75 -11.73 -7.84
CA ARG A 334 6.64 -11.53 -9.00
C ARG A 334 6.72 -10.08 -9.45
N HIS A 335 5.85 -9.23 -8.93
CA HIS A 335 5.85 -7.79 -9.21
C HIS A 335 6.92 -7.05 -8.40
N VAL A 336 7.23 -5.84 -8.86
CA VAL A 336 7.90 -4.79 -8.08
C VAL A 336 7.03 -3.54 -8.13
N GLY A 337 7.08 -2.71 -7.10
CA GLY A 337 6.24 -1.52 -7.02
C GLY A 337 4.75 -1.84 -7.11
N LYS A 338 4.05 -1.08 -7.94
CA LYS A 338 2.60 -1.18 -8.16
C LYS A 338 2.29 -1.69 -9.58
N VAL A 339 1.22 -2.45 -9.68
CA VAL A 339 0.65 -2.94 -10.93
C VAL A 339 -0.63 -2.15 -11.20
N GLY A 340 -0.63 -1.32 -12.24
CA GLY A 340 -1.76 -0.52 -12.69
C GLY A 340 -2.70 -1.30 -13.60
N VAL A 341 -3.96 -0.86 -13.64
CA VAL A 341 -4.98 -1.37 -14.56
C VAL A 341 -5.66 -0.18 -15.23
N ARG A 342 -5.59 -0.14 -16.54
CA ARG A 342 -6.30 0.83 -17.36
C ARG A 342 -7.75 0.37 -17.57
N CYS A 343 -8.70 1.12 -17.00
CA CYS A 343 -10.11 0.72 -17.00
C CYS A 343 -10.88 1.33 -18.19
N LEU A 344 -10.78 2.63 -18.38
CA LEU A 344 -11.49 3.36 -19.43
C LEU A 344 -10.59 4.28 -20.27
N ALA A 345 -9.40 4.59 -19.80
CA ALA A 345 -8.42 5.34 -20.58
C ALA A 345 -8.06 4.56 -21.86
N PRO A 346 -8.11 5.17 -23.05
CA PRO A 346 -7.89 4.45 -24.30
C PRO A 346 -6.43 4.00 -24.49
N CYS A 347 -5.47 4.71 -23.88
CA CYS A 347 -4.06 4.36 -23.90
C CYS A 347 -3.37 4.85 -22.62
N ASP A 348 -2.14 4.40 -22.40
CA ASP A 348 -1.29 4.86 -21.31
C ASP A 348 -0.81 6.31 -21.56
N GLY A 349 -0.36 6.98 -20.49
CA GLY A 349 0.28 8.30 -20.56
C GLY A 349 -0.71 9.48 -20.59
N LEU A 350 -2.01 9.22 -20.53
CA LEU A 350 -3.03 10.27 -20.53
C LEU A 350 -3.30 10.82 -19.12
N GLY A 351 -3.83 12.04 -19.05
CA GLY A 351 -4.34 12.65 -17.81
C GLY A 351 -3.41 13.68 -17.18
N VAL A 352 -2.24 13.94 -17.74
CA VAL A 352 -1.39 15.07 -17.33
C VAL A 352 -2.06 16.38 -17.75
N THR A 353 -2.30 17.25 -16.77
CA THR A 353 -2.88 18.58 -16.99
C THR A 353 -1.91 19.72 -16.65
N ASP A 354 -0.76 19.39 -16.02
CA ASP A 354 0.34 20.32 -15.76
C ASP A 354 1.67 19.67 -16.19
N PRO A 355 2.03 19.76 -17.47
CA PRO A 355 3.30 19.25 -17.98
C PRO A 355 4.50 20.00 -17.42
N VAL A 356 4.35 21.29 -17.04
CA VAL A 356 5.45 22.08 -16.47
C VAL A 356 5.84 21.55 -15.09
N ALA A 357 4.85 21.23 -14.25
CA ALA A 357 5.11 20.59 -12.97
C ALA A 357 5.74 19.19 -13.15
N ARG A 358 5.33 18.44 -14.19
CA ARG A 358 5.90 17.12 -14.51
C ARG A 358 7.39 17.22 -14.83
N GLU A 359 7.77 18.16 -15.70
CA GLU A 359 9.17 18.42 -16.04
C GLU A 359 9.99 18.89 -14.82
N ARG A 360 9.44 19.80 -14.03
CA ARG A 360 10.09 20.30 -12.80
C ARG A 360 10.39 19.20 -11.79
N ILE A 361 9.49 18.26 -11.60
CA ILE A 361 9.66 17.11 -10.69
C ILE A 361 10.64 16.09 -11.30
N GLY A 362 10.67 16.00 -12.60
CA GLY A 362 11.52 15.13 -13.41
C GLY A 362 10.77 13.90 -13.93
N VAL A 363 10.57 13.82 -15.23
CA VAL A 363 9.87 12.71 -15.89
C VAL A 363 10.55 11.38 -15.57
N ASP A 364 11.87 11.33 -15.66
CA ASP A 364 12.66 10.12 -15.38
C ASP A 364 12.48 9.62 -13.95
N ARG A 365 12.35 10.55 -13.00
CA ARG A 365 12.10 10.23 -11.59
C ARG A 365 10.69 9.68 -11.37
N ILE A 366 9.68 10.30 -12.00
CA ILE A 366 8.27 9.87 -11.91
C ILE A 366 8.10 8.47 -12.52
N THR A 367 8.80 8.19 -13.63
CA THR A 367 8.67 6.94 -14.39
C THR A 367 9.73 5.90 -14.04
N ALA A 368 10.59 6.16 -13.05
CA ALA A 368 11.74 5.32 -12.71
C ALA A 368 11.41 3.82 -12.55
N TRP A 369 10.25 3.51 -11.97
CA TRP A 369 9.84 2.14 -11.73
C TRP A 369 9.37 1.41 -13.00
N ARG A 370 9.01 2.12 -14.08
CA ARG A 370 8.58 1.51 -15.36
C ARG A 370 9.69 0.68 -16.02
N ARG A 371 10.96 0.97 -15.75
CA ARG A 371 12.11 0.20 -16.27
C ARG A 371 12.18 -1.22 -15.70
N TYR A 372 11.48 -1.50 -14.61
CA TYR A 372 11.44 -2.80 -13.96
C TYR A 372 10.16 -3.59 -14.28
N ALA A 373 9.41 -3.19 -15.30
CA ALA A 373 8.24 -3.90 -15.75
C ALA A 373 8.61 -5.37 -16.07
N MET A 374 7.91 -6.31 -15.42
CA MET A 374 8.01 -7.71 -15.81
C MET A 374 7.27 -7.88 -17.14
N ALA A 375 7.93 -8.48 -18.11
CA ALA A 375 7.27 -8.82 -19.37
C ALA A 375 6.07 -9.75 -19.08
N PRO A 376 4.90 -9.53 -19.73
CA PRO A 376 3.79 -10.46 -19.62
C PRO A 376 4.30 -11.84 -20.03
N VAL A 377 4.03 -12.85 -19.21
CA VAL A 377 4.27 -14.24 -19.60
C VAL A 377 3.29 -14.50 -20.73
N MET A 378 3.80 -14.56 -21.95
CA MET A 378 3.04 -15.07 -23.08
C MET A 378 2.66 -16.50 -22.71
N THR A 379 1.45 -16.69 -22.18
CA THR A 379 0.86 -18.02 -22.12
C THR A 379 0.65 -18.44 -23.57
N GLY A 380 1.57 -19.27 -24.05
CA GLY A 380 1.40 -19.88 -25.36
C GLY A 380 0.03 -20.57 -25.36
N THR A 381 -0.89 -20.03 -26.12
CA THR A 381 -2.07 -20.77 -26.54
C THR A 381 -1.55 -21.92 -27.38
N GLY A 382 -1.25 -23.02 -26.70
CA GLY A 382 -1.09 -24.32 -27.35
C GLY A 382 -2.39 -24.64 -28.08
N GLN A 383 -2.25 -24.94 -29.32
CA GLN A 383 -3.23 -25.41 -30.29
C GLN A 383 -4.23 -26.40 -29.71
#